data_474df294b57d01e54e530e2bf54385eb
#
_entry.id   474df294b57d01e54e530e2bf54385eb
#
_cell.length_a   1.000
_cell.length_b   1.000
_cell.length_c   1.000
_cell.angle_alpha   90.00
_cell.angle_beta   90.00
_cell.angle_gamma   90.00
#
_symmetry.space_group_name_H-M   'P 1'
#
loop_
_entity.id
_entity.type
_entity.pdbx_description
1 polymer ?
#
loop_
_entity_poly.entity_id
_entity_poly.type
_entity_poly.pdbx_seq_one_letter_code
_entity_poly.pdbx_strand_id
1 'polypeptide(L)'
;MKRILLVLLILSVGLTSCSSSKSTTKSSRKYTKADKIVANAVYYKGTRYKYGGTTKRGMDCSGLIYKAFGKENYQLPRTSRAMSTKGKSISLGRVKRGDLLFFKTGGSSRINHVGLVTSVKNGDVKFIHATIKRGVTVSSLNLRYWKKAYRKAKRIL
;
A
#
# COMPACT_ATOMS: atom_id res chain seq x y z
N MET A 1 -37.70 84.73 -3.57
CA MET A 1 -36.35 84.38 -4.09
C MET A 1 -35.49 83.92 -2.93
N LYS A 2 -35.33 82.65 -2.69
CA LYS A 2 -34.25 82.04 -1.93
C LYS A 2 -34.19 80.54 -2.28
N ARG A 3 -33.15 80.16 -2.95
CA ARG A 3 -32.89 78.84 -3.45
C ARG A 3 -32.50 77.96 -2.29
N ILE A 4 -33.23 76.90 -1.98
CA ILE A 4 -32.92 75.89 -1.04
C ILE A 4 -32.15 74.79 -1.79
N LEU A 5 -30.86 74.70 -1.52
CA LEU A 5 -29.95 73.67 -2.02
C LEU A 5 -30.11 72.41 -1.17
N LEU A 6 -30.77 71.39 -1.72
CA LEU A 6 -30.95 70.13 -1.07
C LEU A 6 -29.73 69.26 -1.36
N VAL A 7 -28.86 69.12 -0.37
CA VAL A 7 -27.70 68.23 -0.42
C VAL A 7 -28.19 66.77 -0.11
N LEU A 8 -28.33 65.95 -1.14
CA LEU A 8 -28.57 64.53 -0.98
C LEU A 8 -27.28 63.84 -0.62
N LEU A 9 -27.15 63.51 0.66
CA LEU A 9 -26.06 62.64 1.20
C LEU A 9 -26.40 61.18 0.84
N ILE A 10 -25.79 60.65 -0.22
CA ILE A 10 -25.93 59.25 -0.58
C ILE A 10 -25.02 58.43 0.33
N LEU A 11 -25.63 57.75 1.29
CA LEU A 11 -24.97 56.78 2.20
C LEU A 11 -24.70 55.51 1.42
N SER A 12 -23.50 55.37 0.87
CA SER A 12 -23.05 54.12 0.24
C SER A 12 -22.68 53.09 1.31
N VAL A 13 -23.60 52.20 1.60
CA VAL A 13 -23.33 51.03 2.43
C VAL A 13 -22.51 50.03 1.63
N GLY A 14 -21.20 50.06 1.84
CA GLY A 14 -20.29 49.04 1.30
C GLY A 14 -20.54 47.67 1.91
N LEU A 15 -21.19 46.77 1.16
CA LEU A 15 -21.28 45.34 1.48
C LEU A 15 -19.90 44.74 1.26
N THR A 16 -19.06 44.69 2.29
CA THR A 16 -17.86 43.86 2.30
C THR A 16 -18.26 42.40 2.41
N SER A 17 -18.45 41.76 1.26
CA SER A 17 -18.59 40.30 1.16
C SER A 17 -17.29 39.64 1.57
N CYS A 18 -17.19 39.24 2.83
CA CYS A 18 -16.13 38.36 3.31
C CYS A 18 -16.31 36.96 2.68
N SER A 19 -15.72 36.77 1.51
CA SER A 19 -15.57 35.44 0.90
C SER A 19 -14.62 34.64 1.75
N SER A 20 -15.18 33.87 2.69
CA SER A 20 -14.43 32.90 3.49
C SER A 20 -14.01 31.75 2.58
N SER A 21 -12.85 31.88 1.96
CA SER A 21 -12.18 30.79 1.26
C SER A 21 -11.90 29.69 2.28
N LYS A 22 -12.77 28.65 2.32
CA LYS A 22 -12.43 27.40 2.99
C LYS A 22 -11.20 26.82 2.31
N SER A 23 -10.04 27.18 2.81
CA SER A 23 -8.79 26.49 2.53
C SER A 23 -8.99 25.04 2.95
N THR A 24 -9.26 24.18 1.99
CA THR A 24 -9.26 22.73 2.19
C THR A 24 -7.81 22.35 2.40
N THR A 25 -7.37 22.41 3.65
CA THR A 25 -6.06 21.90 4.06
C THR A 25 -6.09 20.42 3.74
N LYS A 26 -5.56 20.05 2.57
CA LYS A 26 -5.28 18.67 2.21
C LYS A 26 -4.27 18.20 3.24
N SER A 27 -4.76 17.54 4.31
CA SER A 27 -3.91 16.91 5.32
C SER A 27 -2.91 16.04 4.56
N SER A 28 -1.66 16.45 4.53
CA SER A 28 -0.58 15.67 3.94
C SER A 28 -0.39 14.44 4.81
N ARG A 29 -1.07 13.36 4.46
CA ARG A 29 -0.95 12.08 5.15
C ARG A 29 0.51 11.67 5.15
N LYS A 30 1.16 11.79 6.29
CA LYS A 30 2.55 11.36 6.47
C LYS A 30 2.67 9.89 6.08
N TYR A 31 3.47 9.60 5.06
CA TYR A 31 3.71 8.23 4.61
C TYR A 31 4.37 7.42 5.72
N THR A 32 3.74 6.31 6.10
CA THR A 32 4.30 5.36 7.06
C THR A 32 5.42 4.53 6.40
N LYS A 33 6.24 3.86 7.20
CA LYS A 33 7.23 2.89 6.67
C LYS A 33 6.54 1.78 5.84
N ALA A 34 5.37 1.31 6.27
CA ALA A 34 4.57 0.34 5.51
C ALA A 34 4.16 0.89 4.14
N ASP A 35 3.76 2.17 4.04
CA ASP A 35 3.41 2.79 2.76
C ASP A 35 4.60 2.85 1.81
N LYS A 36 5.79 3.21 2.29
CA LYS A 36 7.03 3.24 1.50
C LYS A 36 7.41 1.86 1.00
N ILE A 37 7.39 0.84 1.87
CA ILE A 37 7.69 -0.55 1.50
C ILE A 37 6.71 -1.07 0.44
N VAL A 38 5.41 -0.79 0.60
CA VAL A 38 4.41 -1.17 -0.39
C VAL A 38 4.62 -0.42 -1.71
N ALA A 39 4.92 0.88 -1.68
CA ALA A 39 5.25 1.65 -2.88
C ALA A 39 6.49 1.07 -3.60
N ASN A 40 7.54 0.70 -2.85
CA ASN A 40 8.71 0.03 -3.38
C ASN A 40 8.39 -1.30 -4.08
N ALA A 41 7.44 -2.09 -3.53
CA ALA A 41 7.00 -3.33 -4.16
C ALA A 41 6.16 -3.05 -5.42
N VAL A 42 5.23 -2.08 -5.35
CA VAL A 42 4.35 -1.70 -6.48
C VAL A 42 5.16 -1.18 -7.67
N TYR A 43 6.30 -0.52 -7.44
CA TYR A 43 7.23 -0.10 -8.50
C TYR A 43 7.66 -1.25 -9.43
N TYR A 44 7.66 -2.50 -8.94
CA TYR A 44 8.02 -3.69 -9.73
C TYR A 44 6.82 -4.38 -10.37
N LYS A 45 5.58 -3.85 -10.22
CA LYS A 45 4.39 -4.44 -10.87
C LYS A 45 4.61 -4.59 -12.37
N GLY A 46 4.22 -5.75 -12.93
CA GLY A 46 4.44 -6.12 -14.33
C GLY A 46 5.81 -6.73 -14.64
N THR A 47 6.78 -6.70 -13.69
CA THR A 47 8.06 -7.40 -13.90
C THR A 47 7.82 -8.90 -14.09
N ARG A 48 8.39 -9.51 -15.14
CA ARG A 48 8.31 -10.95 -15.40
C ARG A 48 8.89 -11.78 -14.25
N TYR A 49 8.40 -12.99 -14.09
CA TYR A 49 8.96 -13.92 -13.13
C TYR A 49 10.35 -14.41 -13.57
N LYS A 50 11.27 -14.47 -12.62
CA LYS A 50 12.57 -15.15 -12.76
C LYS A 50 12.94 -15.74 -11.41
N TYR A 51 13.14 -17.05 -11.34
CA TYR A 51 13.60 -17.70 -10.12
C TYR A 51 14.95 -17.10 -9.68
N GLY A 52 15.09 -16.79 -8.39
CA GLY A 52 16.28 -16.11 -7.85
C GLY A 52 16.40 -14.62 -8.23
N GLY A 53 15.52 -14.09 -9.07
CA GLY A 53 15.58 -12.72 -9.56
C GLY A 53 15.20 -11.67 -8.52
N THR A 54 15.84 -10.47 -8.62
CA THR A 54 15.64 -9.32 -7.71
C THR A 54 15.62 -7.98 -8.44
N THR A 55 15.47 -7.97 -9.77
CA THR A 55 15.55 -6.76 -10.61
C THR A 55 14.33 -6.65 -11.54
N LYS A 56 14.16 -5.49 -12.20
CA LYS A 56 13.15 -5.33 -13.27
C LYS A 56 13.31 -6.27 -14.46
N ARG A 57 14.50 -6.88 -14.66
CA ARG A 57 14.71 -7.90 -15.68
C ARG A 57 14.11 -9.25 -15.33
N GLY A 58 13.71 -9.43 -14.09
CA GLY A 58 13.03 -10.62 -13.58
C GLY A 58 13.11 -10.73 -12.06
N MET A 59 12.05 -11.24 -11.45
CA MET A 59 11.88 -11.23 -10.00
C MET A 59 11.08 -12.43 -9.53
N ASP A 60 11.50 -13.09 -8.43
CA ASP A 60 10.68 -14.07 -7.73
C ASP A 60 9.92 -13.44 -6.55
N CYS A 61 9.04 -14.21 -5.90
CA CYS A 61 8.19 -13.72 -4.81
C CYS A 61 8.98 -13.16 -3.63
N SER A 62 10.00 -13.86 -3.17
CA SER A 62 10.85 -13.42 -2.06
C SER A 62 11.84 -12.33 -2.48
N GLY A 63 12.29 -12.31 -3.74
CA GLY A 63 13.12 -11.24 -4.30
C GLY A 63 12.41 -9.89 -4.32
N LEU A 64 11.11 -9.90 -4.65
CA LEU A 64 10.26 -8.71 -4.56
C LEU A 64 10.24 -8.14 -3.13
N ILE A 65 9.96 -9.01 -2.14
CA ILE A 65 9.88 -8.60 -0.73
C ILE A 65 11.26 -8.16 -0.22
N TYR A 66 12.31 -8.92 -0.52
CA TYR A 66 13.69 -8.58 -0.18
C TYR A 66 14.07 -7.16 -0.66
N LYS A 67 13.76 -6.83 -1.91
CA LYS A 67 14.07 -5.51 -2.48
C LYS A 67 13.18 -4.41 -1.89
N ALA A 68 11.89 -4.67 -1.70
CA ALA A 68 10.97 -3.67 -1.17
C ALA A 68 11.32 -3.24 0.26
N PHE A 69 11.65 -4.20 1.12
CA PHE A 69 12.09 -3.95 2.50
C PHE A 69 13.52 -3.39 2.57
N GLY A 70 14.44 -3.91 1.75
CA GLY A 70 15.83 -3.45 1.71
C GLY A 70 15.98 -1.97 1.36
N LYS A 71 15.10 -1.40 0.53
CA LYS A 71 15.06 0.05 0.25
C LYS A 71 14.73 0.92 1.47
N GLU A 72 14.13 0.34 2.50
CA GLU A 72 13.82 1.02 3.76
C GLU A 72 14.73 0.52 4.90
N ASN A 73 15.89 -0.06 4.58
CA ASN A 73 16.91 -0.58 5.50
C ASN A 73 16.45 -1.74 6.39
N TYR A 74 15.41 -2.51 5.96
CA TYR A 74 15.00 -3.73 6.62
C TYR A 74 15.62 -4.94 5.92
N GLN A 75 16.62 -5.57 6.55
CA GLN A 75 17.28 -6.78 6.02
C GLN A 75 16.42 -8.02 6.31
N LEU A 76 15.83 -8.59 5.26
CA LEU A 76 15.09 -9.86 5.33
C LEU A 76 15.90 -10.99 4.69
N PRO A 77 15.75 -12.24 5.13
CA PRO A 77 16.34 -13.39 4.44
C PRO A 77 15.86 -13.49 2.99
N ARG A 78 16.68 -14.09 2.12
CA ARG A 78 16.40 -14.15 0.68
C ARG A 78 15.23 -15.08 0.31
N THR A 79 14.89 -16.08 1.13
CA THR A 79 13.88 -17.08 0.80
C THR A 79 12.57 -16.86 1.57
N SER A 80 11.42 -17.18 0.95
CA SER A 80 10.10 -17.09 1.61
C SER A 80 10.01 -17.94 2.88
N ARG A 81 10.66 -19.12 2.89
CA ARG A 81 10.70 -19.99 4.08
C ARG A 81 11.42 -19.29 5.24
N ALA A 82 12.61 -18.76 5.02
CA ALA A 82 13.37 -18.06 6.05
C ALA A 82 12.70 -16.74 6.48
N MET A 83 12.08 -15.98 5.53
CA MET A 83 11.28 -14.80 5.88
C MET A 83 10.13 -15.16 6.83
N SER A 84 9.53 -16.34 6.66
CA SER A 84 8.37 -16.78 7.44
C SER A 84 8.67 -17.05 8.93
N THR A 85 9.94 -17.07 9.33
CA THR A 85 10.38 -17.17 10.73
C THR A 85 10.59 -15.80 11.39
N LYS A 86 10.61 -14.71 10.61
CA LYS A 86 10.87 -13.35 11.09
C LYS A 86 9.60 -12.61 11.49
N GLY A 87 9.74 -11.66 12.42
CA GLY A 87 8.65 -10.77 12.86
C GLY A 87 7.59 -11.46 13.73
N LYS A 88 6.57 -10.70 14.13
CA LYS A 88 5.46 -11.16 14.98
C LYS A 88 4.41 -11.91 14.14
N SER A 89 3.87 -13.01 14.66
CA SER A 89 2.72 -13.70 14.07
C SER A 89 1.46 -12.83 14.22
N ILE A 90 0.70 -12.71 13.14
CA ILE A 90 -0.54 -11.93 13.10
C ILE A 90 -1.68 -12.84 12.64
N SER A 91 -2.80 -12.82 13.36
CA SER A 91 -4.03 -13.49 12.91
C SER A 91 -4.57 -12.80 11.66
N LEU A 92 -5.24 -13.55 10.79
CA LEU A 92 -5.75 -13.04 9.51
C LEU A 92 -6.67 -11.81 9.69
N GLY A 93 -7.52 -11.81 10.71
CA GLY A 93 -8.43 -10.69 11.00
C GLY A 93 -7.71 -9.40 11.47
N ARG A 94 -6.43 -9.48 11.86
CA ARG A 94 -5.61 -8.33 12.28
C ARG A 94 -4.55 -7.93 11.27
N VAL A 95 -4.59 -8.52 10.09
CA VAL A 95 -3.67 -8.20 8.99
C VAL A 95 -3.93 -6.77 8.50
N LYS A 96 -2.86 -6.04 8.22
CA LYS A 96 -2.90 -4.68 7.68
C LYS A 96 -1.86 -4.48 6.58
N ARG A 97 -1.95 -3.37 5.88
CA ARG A 97 -0.98 -2.95 4.86
C ARG A 97 0.45 -3.01 5.40
N GLY A 98 1.36 -3.64 4.64
CA GLY A 98 2.75 -3.85 5.01
C GLY A 98 3.04 -5.19 5.71
N ASP A 99 2.01 -5.99 6.08
CA ASP A 99 2.21 -7.34 6.60
C ASP A 99 2.57 -8.32 5.48
N LEU A 100 3.29 -9.38 5.82
CA LEU A 100 3.66 -10.47 4.91
C LEU A 100 2.69 -11.64 5.06
N LEU A 101 2.22 -12.17 3.94
CA LEU A 101 1.42 -13.39 3.85
C LEU A 101 2.29 -14.52 3.30
N PHE A 102 2.20 -15.69 3.92
CA PHE A 102 2.97 -16.87 3.54
C PHE A 102 2.06 -18.02 3.12
N PHE A 103 2.47 -18.70 2.05
CA PHE A 103 1.65 -19.71 1.39
C PHE A 103 2.43 -21.01 1.15
N LYS A 104 1.67 -22.11 1.04
CA LYS A 104 2.10 -23.37 0.43
C LYS A 104 1.39 -23.52 -0.92
N THR A 105 2.11 -23.37 -2.02
CA THR A 105 1.58 -23.40 -3.38
C THR A 105 2.03 -24.65 -4.13
N GLY A 106 1.30 -25.07 -5.17
CA GLY A 106 1.69 -26.18 -6.03
C GLY A 106 1.85 -27.52 -5.30
N GLY A 107 1.03 -27.82 -4.28
CA GLY A 107 1.13 -29.07 -3.52
C GLY A 107 2.30 -29.14 -2.52
N SER A 108 3.07 -28.06 -2.35
CA SER A 108 4.21 -28.05 -1.44
C SER A 108 3.82 -28.33 0.03
N SER A 109 4.57 -29.17 0.71
CA SER A 109 4.45 -29.42 2.15
C SER A 109 5.00 -28.28 3.01
N ARG A 110 5.81 -27.37 2.44
CA ARG A 110 6.51 -26.29 3.12
C ARG A 110 6.12 -24.92 2.57
N ILE A 111 6.36 -23.84 3.35
CA ILE A 111 6.23 -22.46 2.85
C ILE A 111 7.18 -22.29 1.66
N ASN A 112 6.62 -21.92 0.51
CA ASN A 112 7.36 -21.71 -0.74
C ASN A 112 6.96 -20.43 -1.46
N HIS A 113 6.01 -19.65 -0.90
CA HIS A 113 5.58 -18.41 -1.52
C HIS A 113 5.28 -17.34 -0.46
N VAL A 114 5.47 -16.06 -0.84
CA VAL A 114 5.24 -14.90 0.00
C VAL A 114 4.63 -13.75 -0.83
N GLY A 115 3.76 -12.97 -0.18
CA GLY A 115 3.21 -11.72 -0.70
C GLY A 115 3.17 -10.64 0.37
N LEU A 116 3.14 -9.39 -0.07
CA LEU A 116 3.06 -8.19 0.76
C LEU A 116 1.67 -7.60 0.68
N VAL A 117 1.01 -7.41 1.81
CA VAL A 117 -0.33 -6.81 1.86
C VAL A 117 -0.29 -5.35 1.38
N THR A 118 -1.05 -5.07 0.34
CA THR A 118 -1.18 -3.73 -0.24
C THR A 118 -2.39 -2.97 0.28
N SER A 119 -3.47 -3.67 0.62
CA SER A 119 -4.67 -3.08 1.22
C SER A 119 -5.52 -4.13 1.91
N VAL A 120 -6.32 -3.66 2.88
CA VAL A 120 -7.41 -4.41 3.49
C VAL A 120 -8.64 -3.51 3.42
N LYS A 121 -9.69 -3.96 2.73
CA LYS A 121 -10.93 -3.19 2.52
C LYS A 121 -12.14 -4.13 2.53
N ASN A 122 -13.12 -3.87 3.37
CA ASN A 122 -14.35 -4.68 3.46
C ASN A 122 -14.07 -6.19 3.56
N GLY A 123 -13.08 -6.59 4.37
CA GLY A 123 -12.68 -7.99 4.53
C GLY A 123 -11.83 -8.56 3.37
N ASP A 124 -11.62 -7.81 2.27
CA ASP A 124 -10.74 -8.23 1.19
C ASP A 124 -9.29 -7.80 1.45
N VAL A 125 -8.42 -8.79 1.60
CA VAL A 125 -6.97 -8.60 1.74
C VAL A 125 -6.31 -8.73 0.38
N LYS A 126 -5.84 -7.61 -0.18
CA LYS A 126 -5.05 -7.61 -1.42
C LYS A 126 -3.57 -7.63 -1.12
N PHE A 127 -2.81 -8.38 -1.89
CA PHE A 127 -1.37 -8.51 -1.71
C PHE A 127 -0.62 -8.55 -3.05
N ILE A 128 0.58 -7.97 -3.09
CA ILE A 128 1.48 -7.99 -4.23
C ILE A 128 2.49 -9.13 -4.06
N HIS A 129 2.73 -9.85 -5.14
CA HIS A 129 3.61 -11.01 -5.19
C HIS A 129 4.08 -11.28 -6.63
N ALA A 130 5.06 -12.16 -6.84
CA ALA A 130 5.47 -12.58 -8.18
C ALA A 130 5.06 -14.03 -8.45
N THR A 131 4.38 -14.26 -9.58
CA THR A 131 3.95 -15.59 -10.04
C THR A 131 4.60 -15.95 -11.38
N ILE A 132 4.78 -17.24 -11.65
CA ILE A 132 5.36 -17.73 -12.90
C ILE A 132 4.55 -17.22 -14.12
N LYS A 133 3.21 -17.30 -14.05
CA LYS A 133 2.34 -16.94 -15.18
C LYS A 133 2.17 -15.44 -15.42
N ARG A 134 2.19 -14.60 -14.36
CA ARG A 134 1.83 -13.18 -14.45
C ARG A 134 2.95 -12.22 -13.99
N GLY A 135 4.10 -12.76 -13.60
CA GLY A 135 5.14 -11.93 -12.98
C GLY A 135 4.64 -11.26 -11.70
N VAL A 136 5.09 -10.05 -11.44
CA VAL A 136 4.70 -9.25 -10.27
C VAL A 136 3.31 -8.67 -10.47
N THR A 137 2.38 -9.12 -9.65
CA THR A 137 0.95 -8.78 -9.73
C THR A 137 0.31 -8.64 -8.35
N VAL A 138 -0.89 -8.08 -8.30
CA VAL A 138 -1.72 -8.00 -7.09
C VAL A 138 -2.84 -9.02 -7.20
N SER A 139 -3.06 -9.77 -6.13
CA SER A 139 -4.15 -10.74 -5.99
C SER A 139 -4.96 -10.46 -4.73
N SER A 140 -6.21 -10.92 -4.73
CA SER A 140 -7.06 -10.97 -3.52
C SER A 140 -6.87 -12.31 -2.81
N LEU A 141 -6.80 -12.28 -1.48
CA LEU A 141 -6.79 -13.48 -0.65
C LEU A 141 -8.12 -14.22 -0.67
N ASN A 142 -9.22 -13.56 -1.09
CA ASN A 142 -10.53 -14.18 -1.24
C ASN A 142 -10.62 -15.13 -2.43
N LEU A 143 -9.68 -15.06 -3.39
CA LEU A 143 -9.59 -16.06 -4.47
C LEU A 143 -9.35 -17.45 -3.89
N ARG A 144 -10.17 -18.44 -4.28
CA ARG A 144 -10.16 -19.82 -3.77
C ARG A 144 -8.76 -20.42 -3.67
N TYR A 145 -7.95 -20.22 -4.70
CA TYR A 145 -6.56 -20.70 -4.73
C TYR A 145 -5.71 -20.13 -3.59
N TRP A 146 -5.72 -18.80 -3.41
CA TRP A 146 -4.91 -18.13 -2.40
C TRP A 146 -5.44 -18.39 -0.99
N LYS A 147 -6.77 -18.43 -0.81
CA LYS A 147 -7.40 -18.79 0.46
C LYS A 147 -6.98 -20.20 0.91
N LYS A 148 -6.98 -21.18 0.00
CA LYS A 148 -6.55 -22.58 0.28
C LYS A 148 -5.05 -22.68 0.55
N ALA A 149 -4.22 -21.90 -0.17
CA ALA A 149 -2.76 -21.94 -0.05
C ALA A 149 -2.22 -21.18 1.18
N TYR A 150 -2.98 -20.22 1.72
CA TYR A 150 -2.58 -19.40 2.87
C TYR A 150 -2.25 -20.26 4.10
N ARG A 151 -1.19 -19.83 4.86
CA ARG A 151 -0.76 -20.54 6.08
C ARG A 151 -0.60 -19.61 7.27
N LYS A 152 0.03 -18.46 7.11
CA LYS A 152 0.26 -17.51 8.20
C LYS A 152 0.57 -16.11 7.68
N ALA A 153 0.44 -15.12 8.56
CA ALA A 153 0.90 -13.76 8.35
C ALA A 153 1.95 -13.37 9.38
N LYS A 154 2.85 -12.47 8.99
CA LYS A 154 3.90 -11.90 9.84
C LYS A 154 3.95 -10.39 9.68
N ARG A 155 4.16 -9.68 10.80
CA ARG A 155 4.47 -8.25 10.83
C ARG A 155 5.95 -8.07 11.14
N ILE A 156 6.61 -7.30 10.28
CA ILE A 156 8.04 -6.98 10.40
C ILE A 156 8.24 -5.59 11.04
N LEU A 157 7.27 -4.67 10.80
CA LEU A 157 7.29 -3.27 11.23
C LEU A 157 6.66 -3.06 12.60
#